data_4a2d438cab2014406d4a51d01775f0f8
#
_entry.id   4a2d438cab2014406d4a51d01775f0f8
#
_cell.length_a   1.000
_cell.length_b   1.000
_cell.length_c   1.000
_cell.angle_alpha   90.00
_cell.angle_beta   90.00
_cell.angle_gamma   90.00
#
_symmetry.space_group_name_H-M   'P 1'
#
loop_
_entity.id
_entity.type
_entity.pdbx_description
1 polymer ?
#
loop_
_entity_poly.entity_id
_entity_poly.type
_entity_poly.pdbx_seq_one_letter_code
_entity_poly.pdbx_strand_id
1 'polypeptide(L)'
;MLGSDLADLVTQSGFEVIEFLPAPEGISFVVRNEATKTSFLRLYDSLRERGYLPLLRMIDGKVRLSIIPGGFPSQTSNDLPWILGSLILTSITVGADFLLRYPILRTLELAGGAEGSLVTDLVIYVFAFLVLFGLHELGHRIASMKLGIPTRGPYFIPGIPGMIPTFGAV
;
A
#
# COMPACT_ATOMS: atom_id res chain seq x y z
N MET A 1 -1.93 10.77 27.53
CA MET A 1 -3.02 9.92 28.02
C MET A 1 -2.44 8.92 29.00
N LEU A 2 -2.99 8.81 30.20
CA LEU A 2 -2.59 7.80 31.18
C LEU A 2 -3.15 6.44 30.74
N GLY A 3 -2.48 5.36 31.10
CA GLY A 3 -2.90 4.01 30.70
C GLY A 3 -4.34 3.62 31.13
N SER A 4 -4.83 4.23 32.20
CA SER A 4 -6.21 4.10 32.67
C SER A 4 -7.24 4.57 31.64
N ASP A 5 -7.03 5.75 31.03
CA ASP A 5 -7.97 6.32 30.05
C ASP A 5 -8.08 5.46 28.78
N LEU A 6 -6.97 4.80 28.40
CA LEU A 6 -6.96 3.88 27.26
C LEU A 6 -7.64 2.55 27.61
N ALA A 7 -7.48 2.04 28.84
CA ALA A 7 -8.16 0.84 29.31
C ALA A 7 -9.69 1.04 29.34
N ASP A 8 -10.13 2.21 29.80
CA ASP A 8 -11.56 2.56 29.82
C ASP A 8 -12.15 2.61 28.40
N LEU A 9 -11.42 3.20 27.45
CA LEU A 9 -11.83 3.24 26.02
C LEU A 9 -11.93 1.84 25.42
N VAL A 10 -10.97 0.97 25.72
CA VAL A 10 -10.97 -0.43 25.26
C VAL A 10 -12.20 -1.16 25.78
N THR A 11 -12.49 -1.00 27.06
CA THR A 11 -13.66 -1.63 27.71
C THR A 11 -14.99 -1.06 27.18
N GLN A 12 -15.10 0.27 27.01
CA GLN A 12 -16.29 0.93 26.44
C GLN A 12 -16.54 0.51 24.98
N SER A 13 -15.49 0.16 24.24
CA SER A 13 -15.61 -0.34 22.87
C SER A 13 -16.11 -1.79 22.79
N GLY A 14 -16.25 -2.47 23.95
CA GLY A 14 -16.77 -3.83 24.05
C GLY A 14 -15.70 -4.92 24.09
N PHE A 15 -14.47 -4.57 24.48
CA PHE A 15 -13.44 -5.56 24.76
C PHE A 15 -13.38 -5.90 26.25
N GLU A 16 -13.32 -7.16 26.58
CA GLU A 16 -13.03 -7.61 27.93
C GLU A 16 -11.51 -7.73 28.11
N VAL A 17 -10.96 -6.82 28.91
CA VAL A 17 -9.53 -6.78 29.22
C VAL A 17 -9.21 -7.83 30.27
N ILE A 18 -8.31 -8.76 29.97
CA ILE A 18 -7.85 -9.82 30.89
C ILE A 18 -6.57 -9.37 31.60
N GLU A 19 -5.63 -8.79 30.85
CA GLU A 19 -4.31 -8.45 31.37
C GLU A 19 -3.77 -7.20 30.67
N PHE A 20 -3.07 -6.38 31.40
CA PHE A 20 -2.35 -5.20 30.91
C PHE A 20 -0.86 -5.55 30.75
N LEU A 21 -0.31 -5.28 29.57
CA LEU A 21 1.09 -5.51 29.25
C LEU A 21 1.74 -4.20 28.82
N PRO A 22 2.66 -3.62 29.62
CA PRO A 22 3.44 -2.48 29.17
C PRO A 22 4.32 -2.89 27.97
N ALA A 23 4.32 -2.08 26.91
CA ALA A 23 5.12 -2.29 25.73
C ALA A 23 6.03 -1.08 25.47
N PRO A 24 7.24 -1.27 24.89
CA PRO A 24 8.20 -0.18 24.66
C PRO A 24 7.65 0.94 23.78
N GLU A 25 6.78 0.64 22.83
CA GLU A 25 6.24 1.59 21.84
C GLU A 25 4.75 1.86 22.02
N GLY A 26 4.19 1.61 23.23
CA GLY A 26 2.77 1.81 23.46
C GLY A 26 2.23 0.99 24.61
N ILE A 27 0.95 0.70 24.54
CA ILE A 27 0.23 -0.07 25.56
C ILE A 27 -0.38 -1.29 24.90
N SER A 28 -0.26 -2.45 25.53
CA SER A 28 -0.87 -3.69 25.07
C SER A 28 -1.80 -4.28 26.12
N PHE A 29 -2.89 -4.85 25.65
CA PHE A 29 -3.88 -5.54 26.46
C PHE A 29 -4.05 -6.98 25.95
N VAL A 30 -4.15 -7.94 26.82
CA VAL A 30 -4.70 -9.25 26.48
C VAL A 30 -6.21 -9.14 26.63
N VAL A 31 -6.93 -9.42 25.56
CA VAL A 31 -8.39 -9.35 25.53
C VAL A 31 -8.98 -10.73 25.26
N ARG A 32 -10.23 -10.94 25.72
CA ARG A 32 -10.93 -12.19 25.46
C ARG A 32 -11.18 -12.38 23.96
N ASN A 33 -11.13 -13.61 23.47
CA ASN A 33 -11.26 -13.96 22.04
C ASN A 33 -12.67 -13.74 21.45
N GLU A 34 -13.57 -13.08 22.19
CA GLU A 34 -14.93 -12.74 21.74
C GLU A 34 -15.01 -11.36 21.05
N ALA A 35 -13.85 -10.77 20.76
CA ALA A 35 -13.78 -9.46 20.11
C ALA A 35 -14.43 -9.49 18.71
N THR A 36 -15.52 -8.75 18.57
CA THR A 36 -16.22 -8.63 17.30
C THR A 36 -15.58 -7.57 16.40
N LYS A 37 -15.77 -7.69 15.08
CA LYS A 37 -15.39 -6.65 14.12
C LYS A 37 -15.96 -5.28 14.51
N THR A 38 -17.17 -5.25 15.04
CA THR A 38 -17.87 -4.02 15.46
C THR A 38 -17.16 -3.35 16.64
N SER A 39 -16.71 -4.12 17.64
CA SER A 39 -15.94 -3.61 18.78
C SER A 39 -14.62 -3.01 18.33
N PHE A 40 -13.94 -3.67 17.40
CA PHE A 40 -12.68 -3.17 16.85
C PHE A 40 -12.87 -1.86 16.07
N LEU A 41 -13.91 -1.75 15.25
CA LEU A 41 -14.18 -0.53 14.48
C LEU A 41 -14.53 0.64 15.38
N ARG A 42 -15.33 0.45 16.44
CA ARG A 42 -15.63 1.50 17.43
C ARG A 42 -14.36 2.01 18.11
N LEU A 43 -13.50 1.08 18.54
CA LEU A 43 -12.22 1.43 19.16
C LEU A 43 -11.31 2.18 18.20
N TYR A 44 -11.23 1.70 16.96
CA TYR A 44 -10.45 2.32 15.88
C TYR A 44 -10.86 3.76 15.64
N ASP A 45 -12.15 4.04 15.49
CA ASP A 45 -12.66 5.39 15.25
C ASP A 45 -12.35 6.32 16.44
N SER A 46 -12.54 5.84 17.67
CA SER A 46 -12.27 6.62 18.90
C SER A 46 -10.77 6.92 19.10
N LEU A 47 -9.89 6.01 18.70
CA LEU A 47 -8.43 6.16 18.83
C LEU A 47 -7.82 6.96 17.69
N ARG A 48 -8.38 6.86 16.49
CA ARG A 48 -7.91 7.58 15.30
C ARG A 48 -7.93 9.11 15.51
N GLU A 49 -9.00 9.64 16.07
CA GLU A 49 -9.13 11.07 16.39
C GLU A 49 -8.08 11.56 17.39
N ARG A 50 -7.56 10.63 18.20
CA ARG A 50 -6.57 10.90 19.24
C ARG A 50 -5.14 10.60 18.82
N GLY A 51 -4.92 10.20 17.54
CA GLY A 51 -3.60 9.90 17.00
C GLY A 51 -3.03 8.55 17.47
N TYR A 52 -3.89 7.58 17.79
CA TYR A 52 -3.47 6.23 18.16
C TYR A 52 -3.98 5.20 17.15
N LEU A 53 -3.19 4.13 16.97
CA LEU A 53 -3.54 3.01 16.10
C LEU A 53 -3.72 1.73 16.92
N PRO A 54 -4.91 1.10 16.93
CA PRO A 54 -5.10 -0.21 17.52
C PRO A 54 -4.67 -1.30 16.56
N LEU A 55 -3.93 -2.27 17.08
CA LEU A 55 -3.52 -3.49 16.38
C LEU A 55 -4.03 -4.71 17.15
N LEU A 56 -4.76 -5.59 16.47
CA LEU A 56 -5.25 -6.83 17.06
C LEU A 56 -4.46 -7.99 16.45
N ARG A 57 -3.79 -8.78 17.29
CA ARG A 57 -3.00 -9.93 16.86
C ARG A 57 -3.25 -11.13 17.78
N MET A 58 -3.21 -12.33 17.21
CA MET A 58 -3.17 -13.55 18.01
C MET A 58 -1.72 -13.94 18.23
N ILE A 59 -1.31 -14.05 19.50
CA ILE A 59 0.04 -14.42 19.93
C ILE A 59 -0.11 -15.47 21.02
N ASP A 60 0.49 -16.63 20.83
CA ASP A 60 0.45 -17.78 21.77
C ASP A 60 -0.98 -18.17 22.20
N GLY A 61 -1.92 -18.16 21.25
CA GLY A 61 -3.33 -18.49 21.49
C GLY A 61 -4.13 -17.43 22.26
N LYS A 62 -3.52 -16.29 22.60
CA LYS A 62 -4.17 -15.14 23.23
C LYS A 62 -4.33 -13.99 22.26
N VAL A 63 -5.46 -13.32 22.33
CA VAL A 63 -5.70 -12.11 21.53
C VAL A 63 -5.07 -10.91 22.23
N ARG A 64 -4.06 -10.33 21.58
CA ARG A 64 -3.36 -9.13 22.04
C ARG A 64 -3.83 -7.91 21.26
N LEU A 65 -4.36 -6.94 21.97
CA LEU A 65 -4.67 -5.61 21.46
C LEU A 65 -3.54 -4.65 21.83
N SER A 66 -2.81 -4.15 20.86
CA SER A 66 -1.73 -3.17 21.06
C SER A 66 -2.21 -1.80 20.56
N ILE A 67 -2.06 -0.78 21.40
CA ILE A 67 -2.34 0.61 21.04
C ILE A 67 -1.01 1.34 20.93
N ILE A 68 -0.65 1.70 19.74
CA ILE A 68 0.59 2.42 19.45
C ILE A 68 0.31 3.88 19.12
N PRO A 69 1.14 4.82 19.62
CA PRO A 69 1.10 6.19 19.16
C PRO A 69 1.51 6.20 17.68
N GLY A 70 0.65 6.69 16.82
CA GLY A 70 0.91 6.75 15.41
C GLY A 70 -0.27 7.44 14.75
N GLY A 71 -0.04 8.65 14.27
CA GLY A 71 -0.99 9.26 13.34
C GLY A 71 -0.94 8.51 12.02
N PHE A 72 -2.11 8.24 11.43
CA PHE A 72 -2.12 7.99 10.00
C PHE A 72 -1.36 9.12 9.32
N PRO A 73 -0.48 8.83 8.37
CA PRO A 73 0.18 9.88 7.64
C PRO A 73 -0.88 10.86 7.16
N SER A 74 -0.74 12.13 7.58
CA SER A 74 -1.71 13.16 7.18
C SER A 74 -1.79 13.16 5.66
N GLN A 75 -2.99 13.16 5.11
CA GLN A 75 -3.21 13.19 3.65
C GLN A 75 -2.74 14.49 2.98
N THR A 76 -2.08 15.36 3.73
CA THR A 76 -1.69 16.71 3.28
C THR A 76 -0.37 16.80 2.52
N SER A 77 0.36 15.70 2.33
CA SER A 77 1.52 15.73 1.46
C SER A 77 1.10 15.73 0.00
N ASN A 78 1.57 16.71 -0.76
CA ASN A 78 1.41 16.72 -2.21
C ASN A 78 2.30 15.63 -2.82
N ASP A 79 1.72 14.46 -3.06
CA ASP A 79 2.45 13.29 -3.60
C ASP A 79 2.66 13.39 -5.13
N LEU A 80 2.06 14.39 -5.78
CA LEU A 80 2.12 14.56 -7.24
C LEU A 80 3.55 14.60 -7.82
N PRO A 81 4.53 15.30 -7.23
CA PRO A 81 5.89 15.28 -7.74
C PRO A 81 6.52 13.89 -7.71
N TRP A 82 6.26 13.11 -6.66
CA TRP A 82 6.76 11.75 -6.52
C TRP A 82 6.11 10.77 -7.48
N ILE A 83 4.80 10.92 -7.72
CA ILE A 83 4.05 10.14 -8.72
C ILE A 83 4.60 10.43 -10.12
N LEU A 84 4.75 11.71 -10.48
CA LEU A 84 5.28 12.09 -11.78
C LEU A 84 6.73 11.65 -11.95
N GLY A 85 7.58 11.83 -10.94
CA GLY A 85 8.97 11.40 -10.97
C GLY A 85 9.12 9.89 -11.15
N SER A 86 8.34 9.10 -10.42
CA SER A 86 8.33 7.66 -10.53
C SER A 86 7.81 7.18 -11.89
N LEU A 87 6.78 7.82 -12.42
CA LEU A 87 6.23 7.55 -13.75
C LEU A 87 7.25 7.81 -14.86
N ILE A 88 7.93 8.96 -14.83
CA ILE A 88 8.96 9.33 -15.81
C ILE A 88 10.12 8.33 -15.73
N LEU A 89 10.64 8.05 -14.54
CA LEU A 89 11.76 7.15 -14.37
C LEU A 89 11.41 5.72 -14.85
N THR A 90 10.23 5.23 -14.52
CA THR A 90 9.76 3.92 -15.01
C THR A 90 9.58 3.92 -16.53
N SER A 91 9.05 5.00 -17.11
CA SER A 91 8.94 5.11 -18.57
C SER A 91 10.31 5.02 -19.26
N ILE A 92 11.35 5.63 -18.68
CA ILE A 92 12.72 5.56 -19.18
C ILE A 92 13.25 4.11 -19.10
N THR A 93 13.09 3.42 -17.96
CA THR A 93 13.58 2.06 -17.80
C THR A 93 12.86 1.06 -18.70
N VAL A 94 11.54 1.18 -18.84
CA VAL A 94 10.73 0.36 -19.76
C VAL A 94 11.10 0.62 -21.21
N GLY A 95 11.30 1.88 -21.59
CA GLY A 95 11.74 2.25 -22.93
C GLY A 95 13.15 1.72 -23.26
N ALA A 96 14.09 1.82 -22.31
CA ALA A 96 15.41 1.26 -22.45
C ALA A 96 15.39 -0.28 -22.59
N ASP A 97 14.54 -0.95 -21.80
CA ASP A 97 14.34 -2.40 -21.91
C ASP A 97 13.82 -2.79 -23.30
N PHE A 98 12.83 -2.04 -23.81
CA PHE A 98 12.34 -2.25 -25.18
C PHE A 98 13.46 -2.14 -26.22
N LEU A 99 14.26 -1.08 -26.16
CA LEU A 99 15.35 -0.86 -27.11
C LEU A 99 16.40 -1.99 -27.08
N LEU A 100 16.71 -2.53 -25.90
CA LEU A 100 17.59 -3.68 -25.75
C LEU A 100 17.01 -4.96 -26.36
N ARG A 101 15.69 -5.15 -26.26
CA ARG A 101 15.00 -6.35 -26.79
C ARG A 101 14.56 -6.19 -28.24
N TYR A 102 14.52 -4.98 -28.77
CA TYR A 102 13.98 -4.68 -30.09
C TYR A 102 14.55 -5.53 -31.22
N PRO A 103 15.86 -5.79 -31.28
CA PRO A 103 16.43 -6.67 -32.34
C PRO A 103 15.86 -8.08 -32.31
N ILE A 104 15.66 -8.63 -31.10
CA ILE A 104 15.07 -9.97 -30.89
C ILE A 104 13.58 -9.96 -31.25
N LEU A 105 12.83 -8.95 -30.79
CA LEU A 105 11.41 -8.80 -31.08
C LEU A 105 11.12 -8.68 -32.56
N ARG A 106 11.98 -7.95 -33.32
CA ARG A 106 11.90 -7.84 -34.79
C ARG A 106 12.17 -9.18 -35.47
N THR A 107 13.18 -9.90 -34.98
CA THR A 107 13.55 -11.22 -35.56
C THR A 107 12.40 -12.23 -35.37
N LEU A 108 11.67 -12.13 -34.29
CA LEU A 108 10.52 -12.98 -33.96
C LEU A 108 9.20 -12.45 -34.54
N GLU A 109 9.24 -11.37 -35.34
CA GLU A 109 8.05 -10.69 -35.88
C GLU A 109 7.03 -10.26 -34.81
N LEU A 110 7.47 -10.10 -33.56
CA LEU A 110 6.64 -9.66 -32.43
C LEU A 110 6.52 -8.14 -32.31
N ALA A 111 7.37 -7.40 -33.06
CA ALA A 111 7.34 -5.95 -33.14
C ALA A 111 6.87 -5.50 -34.52
N GLY A 112 5.74 -4.84 -34.62
CA GLY A 112 5.22 -4.02 -35.69
C GLY A 112 5.22 -4.51 -37.14
N GLY A 113 5.55 -5.78 -37.41
CA GLY A 113 5.67 -6.29 -38.78
C GLY A 113 6.77 -5.59 -39.64
N ALA A 114 6.75 -5.82 -40.94
CA ALA A 114 7.76 -5.29 -41.84
C ALA A 114 7.76 -3.75 -41.99
N GLU A 115 6.63 -3.11 -41.70
CA GLU A 115 6.42 -1.65 -41.87
C GLU A 115 6.35 -0.88 -40.55
N GLY A 116 6.48 -1.57 -39.36
CA GLY A 116 6.44 -0.92 -38.05
C GLY A 116 7.58 0.05 -37.82
N SER A 117 7.27 1.25 -37.35
CA SER A 117 8.26 2.24 -36.94
C SER A 117 8.75 1.92 -35.51
N LEU A 118 10.06 1.93 -35.30
CA LEU A 118 10.68 1.80 -33.98
C LEU A 118 10.02 2.71 -32.95
N VAL A 119 9.73 3.95 -33.33
CA VAL A 119 9.09 4.94 -32.42
C VAL A 119 7.67 4.53 -32.06
N THR A 120 6.90 4.06 -33.03
CA THR A 120 5.52 3.61 -32.78
C THR A 120 5.52 2.40 -31.84
N ASP A 121 6.38 1.41 -32.10
CA ASP A 121 6.47 0.20 -31.28
C ASP A 121 6.94 0.54 -29.86
N LEU A 122 7.90 1.45 -29.70
CA LEU A 122 8.38 1.94 -28.41
C LEU A 122 7.24 2.62 -27.62
N VAL A 123 6.50 3.50 -28.28
CA VAL A 123 5.38 4.22 -27.62
C VAL A 123 4.30 3.24 -27.17
N ILE A 124 3.92 2.30 -28.04
CA ILE A 124 2.92 1.27 -27.71
C ILE A 124 3.40 0.40 -26.54
N TYR A 125 4.66 -0.02 -26.55
CA TYR A 125 5.26 -0.86 -25.51
C TYR A 125 5.24 -0.15 -24.15
N VAL A 126 5.77 1.08 -24.08
CA VAL A 126 5.76 1.88 -22.85
C VAL A 126 4.34 2.13 -22.36
N PHE A 127 3.44 2.52 -23.26
CA PHE A 127 2.04 2.80 -22.92
C PHE A 127 1.34 1.54 -22.39
N ALA A 128 1.53 0.38 -23.00
CA ALA A 128 0.94 -0.87 -22.56
C ALA A 128 1.38 -1.24 -21.13
N PHE A 129 2.67 -1.08 -20.80
CA PHE A 129 3.18 -1.29 -19.45
C PHE A 129 2.55 -0.33 -18.45
N LEU A 130 2.51 0.96 -18.76
CA LEU A 130 1.94 1.97 -17.86
C LEU A 130 0.45 1.75 -17.63
N VAL A 131 -0.30 1.38 -18.67
CA VAL A 131 -1.73 1.08 -18.55
C VAL A 131 -1.95 -0.17 -17.72
N LEU A 132 -1.20 -1.25 -17.98
CA LEU A 132 -1.36 -2.51 -17.26
C LEU A 132 -1.13 -2.33 -15.75
N PHE A 133 0.01 -1.76 -15.37
CA PHE A 133 0.36 -1.56 -13.96
C PHE A 133 -0.44 -0.42 -13.33
N GLY A 134 -0.70 0.65 -14.07
CA GLY A 134 -1.50 1.77 -13.59
C GLY A 134 -2.95 1.39 -13.30
N LEU A 135 -3.61 0.59 -14.16
CA LEU A 135 -4.96 0.11 -13.92
C LEU A 135 -5.01 -0.90 -12.76
N HIS A 136 -3.99 -1.74 -12.63
CA HIS A 136 -3.88 -2.67 -11.51
C HIS A 136 -3.84 -1.91 -10.18
N GLU A 137 -2.95 -0.94 -10.06
CA GLU A 137 -2.80 -0.13 -8.84
C GLU A 137 -4.01 0.77 -8.57
N LEU A 138 -4.61 1.32 -9.63
CA LEU A 138 -5.86 2.06 -9.49
C LEU A 138 -6.97 1.19 -8.90
N GLY A 139 -7.02 -0.09 -9.27
CA GLY A 139 -7.95 -1.08 -8.69
C GLY A 139 -7.75 -1.24 -7.19
N HIS A 140 -6.51 -1.41 -6.73
CA HIS A 140 -6.19 -1.47 -5.31
C HIS A 140 -6.57 -0.19 -4.57
N ARG A 141 -6.28 0.96 -5.14
CA ARG A 141 -6.64 2.26 -4.57
C ARG A 141 -8.15 2.43 -4.43
N ILE A 142 -8.92 2.09 -5.47
CA ILE A 142 -10.39 2.16 -5.41
C ILE A 142 -10.95 1.23 -4.33
N ALA A 143 -10.42 0.01 -4.23
CA ALA A 143 -10.82 -0.94 -3.20
C ALA A 143 -10.53 -0.41 -1.79
N SER A 144 -9.33 0.13 -1.57
CA SER A 144 -8.93 0.73 -0.29
C SER A 144 -9.80 1.93 0.08
N MET A 145 -10.08 2.83 -0.88
CA MET A 145 -10.98 3.97 -0.64
C MET A 145 -12.39 3.54 -0.22
N LYS A 146 -12.93 2.48 -0.85
CA LYS A 146 -14.23 1.91 -0.46
C LYS A 146 -14.24 1.34 0.95
N LEU A 147 -13.09 0.91 1.45
CA LEU A 147 -12.91 0.40 2.82
C LEU A 147 -12.53 1.51 3.81
N GLY A 148 -12.43 2.76 3.39
CA GLY A 148 -12.01 3.88 4.24
C GLY A 148 -10.53 3.84 4.63
N ILE A 149 -9.71 3.05 3.92
CA ILE A 149 -8.27 2.93 4.17
C ILE A 149 -7.55 4.03 3.38
N PRO A 150 -6.83 4.96 4.03
CA PRO A 150 -6.06 5.97 3.34
C PRO A 150 -4.89 5.33 2.61
N THR A 151 -4.79 5.56 1.31
CA THR A 151 -3.70 5.08 0.46
C THR A 151 -3.02 6.25 -0.24
N ARG A 152 -1.73 6.10 -0.52
CA ARG A 152 -0.91 7.02 -1.31
C ARG A 152 -0.57 6.39 -2.65
N GLY A 153 -0.03 7.17 -3.57
CA GLY A 153 0.37 6.68 -4.88
C GLY A 153 -0.71 6.88 -5.95
N PRO A 154 -0.63 6.18 -7.08
CA PRO A 154 0.30 5.07 -7.39
C PRO A 154 1.74 5.55 -7.60
N TYR A 155 2.70 4.81 -7.06
CA TYR A 155 4.13 5.02 -7.34
C TYR A 155 4.62 3.88 -8.22
N PHE A 156 5.20 4.22 -9.36
CA PHE A 156 5.78 3.24 -10.27
C PHE A 156 7.21 2.92 -9.85
N ILE A 157 7.54 1.64 -9.79
CA ILE A 157 8.88 1.21 -9.40
C ILE A 157 9.68 0.89 -10.66
N PRO A 158 10.74 1.67 -10.97
CA PRO A 158 11.56 1.43 -12.13
C PRO A 158 12.25 0.07 -12.03
N GLY A 159 12.44 -0.58 -13.15
CA GLY A 159 13.14 -1.86 -13.24
C GLY A 159 14.59 -1.72 -13.67
N ILE A 160 15.16 -2.87 -14.03
CA ILE A 160 16.51 -2.99 -14.60
C ILE A 160 16.35 -3.38 -16.07
N PRO A 161 16.67 -2.47 -17.03
CA PRO A 161 16.57 -2.78 -18.45
C PRO A 161 17.37 -4.03 -18.82
N GLY A 162 16.81 -4.88 -19.67
CA GLY A 162 17.41 -6.17 -20.05
C GLY A 162 17.10 -7.32 -19.10
N MET A 163 16.61 -7.04 -17.87
CA MET A 163 16.17 -8.06 -16.91
C MET A 163 14.67 -7.97 -16.67
N ILE A 164 14.25 -6.98 -15.92
CA ILE A 164 12.86 -6.73 -15.55
C ILE A 164 12.57 -5.25 -15.83
N PRO A 165 11.70 -4.91 -16.79
CA PRO A 165 11.49 -3.52 -17.24
C PRO A 165 10.89 -2.61 -16.15
N THR A 166 10.10 -3.18 -15.26
CA THR A 166 9.56 -2.51 -14.06
C THR A 166 9.28 -3.55 -12.97
N PHE A 167 9.37 -3.15 -11.71
CA PHE A 167 8.91 -3.96 -10.56
C PHE A 167 7.43 -3.75 -10.23
N GLY A 168 6.70 -3.01 -11.07
CA GLY A 168 5.28 -2.75 -10.90
C GLY A 168 4.97 -1.37 -10.38
N ALA A 169 3.84 -1.25 -9.66
CA ALA A 169 3.42 -0.04 -9.00
C ALA A 169 2.91 -0.38 -7.57
N VAL A 170 2.95 0.60 -6.65
CA VAL A 170 2.52 0.49 -5.24
C VAL A 170 1.75 1.73 -4.80
#